data_c34dcd46d90314650ac44703cc0555e3
#
_entry.id   c34dcd46d90314650ac44703cc0555e3
#
_cell.length_a   1.000
_cell.length_b   1.000
_cell.length_c   1.000
_cell.angle_alpha   90.00
_cell.angle_beta   90.00
_cell.angle_gamma   90.00
#
_symmetry.space_group_name_H-M   'P 1'
#
loop_
_entity.id
_entity.type
_entity.pdbx_description
1 polymer ?
#
loop_
_entity_poly.entity_id
_entity_poly.type
_entity_poly.pdbx_seq_one_letter_code
_entity_poly.pdbx_strand_id
1 'polypeptide(L)'
;MVMLGAVCGFTACDLEITPDTAIAGKDAAHLKYVSALRNGIYNNMTTVTAYSNLVNTEYYTDLFNETINSGNRGGFFSRWNLHADDQEILAIWTNYYTTILQVNYALEKAALAIEQEPENAEELKLYMGEMYFVRAYMIHQLALRFCEDYDPDRADAQLGVPCPVEYAPGAQLPRGTLAQTYARITEDIKSAEGLVTTQGSQNSKYITVDAITAFKAQVALQMHDYDNAIAYASSLYSKYPLVNTREGLENLWLQGTCTETIMQLEVTRNTYNLIGATTDYLSGSYQSASGTYLYNPGYVPEQWVCDLFTADDYRYGPYVGPATIRNIDSEGRLMMKLAGLVGLRSTETLLNYYNMPVVFRVAEMYLIEAEAQYRKNGSGATPLSTLRTARGLKGTSATGEALFTEIQNECVREFIGEGHRLFDIKRWGIGMKRNAQTACISILAGGTATYEMQKSADDPQFVWPIPHYELQNNPNFGEQNEGYRN
;
A
#
# COMPACT_ATOMS: atom_id res chain seq x y z
N MET A 1 62.63 -57.40 -15.77
CA MET A 1 62.10 -56.09 -16.20
C MET A 1 60.78 -55.88 -15.45
N VAL A 2 60.86 -55.18 -14.32
CA VAL A 2 59.72 -54.98 -13.41
C VAL A 2 59.20 -53.53 -13.66
N MET A 3 57.95 -53.36 -14.14
CA MET A 3 57.34 -52.08 -14.31
C MET A 3 56.72 -51.68 -12.96
N LEU A 4 57.24 -50.58 -12.35
CA LEU A 4 56.59 -49.87 -11.24
C LEU A 4 55.50 -48.98 -11.80
N GLY A 5 54.26 -49.27 -11.47
CA GLY A 5 53.12 -48.36 -11.69
C GLY A 5 53.06 -47.29 -10.62
N ALA A 6 53.22 -46.03 -10.98
CA ALA A 6 52.98 -44.91 -10.11
C ALA A 6 51.49 -44.61 -10.06
N VAL A 7 50.86 -44.75 -8.87
CA VAL A 7 49.50 -44.30 -8.60
C VAL A 7 49.58 -42.83 -8.24
N CYS A 8 49.20 -41.94 -9.16
CA CYS A 8 48.93 -40.53 -8.86
C CYS A 8 47.59 -40.43 -8.16
N GLY A 9 47.57 -40.19 -6.85
CA GLY A 9 46.41 -39.80 -6.11
C GLY A 9 45.97 -38.39 -6.51
N PHE A 10 44.85 -38.27 -7.18
CA PHE A 10 44.19 -37.00 -7.38
C PHE A 10 43.51 -36.61 -6.05
N THR A 11 44.11 -35.70 -5.32
CA THR A 11 43.38 -34.94 -4.31
C THR A 11 42.42 -34.01 -5.05
N ALA A 12 41.13 -34.33 -5.04
CA ALA A 12 40.10 -33.38 -5.48
C ALA A 12 40.17 -32.17 -4.54
N CYS A 13 40.64 -31.04 -5.08
CA CYS A 13 40.43 -29.74 -4.45
C CYS A 13 38.95 -29.51 -4.40
N ASP A 14 38.44 -29.24 -3.22
CA ASP A 14 37.08 -28.78 -2.99
C ASP A 14 36.95 -27.41 -3.66
N LEU A 15 36.36 -27.39 -4.83
CA LEU A 15 36.18 -26.18 -5.65
C LEU A 15 34.81 -25.55 -5.31
N GLU A 16 34.52 -25.33 -4.06
CA GLU A 16 33.48 -24.36 -3.66
C GLU A 16 34.06 -22.94 -3.79
N ILE A 17 34.22 -22.46 -5.01
CA ILE A 17 34.47 -21.05 -5.28
C ILE A 17 33.09 -20.35 -5.18
N THR A 18 32.74 -19.90 -3.99
CA THR A 18 31.67 -18.91 -3.83
C THR A 18 32.17 -17.58 -4.39
N PRO A 19 31.41 -16.90 -5.29
CA PRO A 19 31.77 -15.54 -5.72
C PRO A 19 31.97 -14.65 -4.49
N ASP A 20 32.97 -13.79 -4.46
CA ASP A 20 33.26 -12.85 -3.36
C ASP A 20 32.08 -11.94 -3.00
N THR A 21 31.04 -11.90 -3.83
CA THR A 21 29.79 -11.14 -3.64
C THR A 21 28.62 -11.98 -3.16
N ALA A 22 28.75 -13.33 -3.09
CA ALA A 22 27.67 -14.22 -2.62
C ALA A 22 27.88 -14.55 -1.14
N ILE A 23 26.86 -14.27 -0.33
CA ILE A 23 26.84 -14.69 1.08
C ILE A 23 26.60 -16.19 1.10
N ALA A 24 27.63 -16.97 1.53
CA ALA A 24 27.48 -18.42 1.69
C ALA A 24 26.44 -18.72 2.80
N GLY A 25 25.70 -19.83 2.67
CA GLY A 25 24.59 -20.16 3.55
C GLY A 25 24.94 -20.18 5.06
N LYS A 26 26.18 -20.52 5.42
CA LYS A 26 26.68 -20.45 6.82
C LYS A 26 26.96 -19.01 7.26
N ASP A 27 27.48 -18.16 6.37
CA ASP A 27 27.81 -16.76 6.69
C ASP A 27 26.54 -15.89 6.81
N ALA A 28 25.41 -16.35 6.30
CA ALA A 28 24.12 -15.68 6.47
C ALA A 28 23.52 -15.85 7.88
N ALA A 29 24.17 -16.61 8.77
CA ALA A 29 23.72 -16.86 10.16
C ALA A 29 24.49 -16.01 11.18
N HIS A 30 24.79 -14.76 10.87
CA HIS A 30 25.44 -13.78 11.76
C HIS A 30 24.66 -12.45 11.72
N LEU A 31 24.68 -11.69 12.82
CA LEU A 31 24.00 -10.40 12.94
C LEU A 31 24.21 -9.49 11.73
N LYS A 32 25.48 -9.38 11.26
CA LYS A 32 25.82 -8.54 10.11
C LYS A 32 25.02 -8.90 8.85
N TYR A 33 24.84 -10.18 8.56
CA TYR A 33 24.13 -10.63 7.36
C TYR A 33 22.60 -10.58 7.55
N VAL A 34 22.12 -10.90 8.74
CA VAL A 34 20.68 -10.73 9.08
C VAL A 34 20.28 -9.26 8.98
N SER A 35 21.14 -8.33 9.42
CA SER A 35 20.94 -6.89 9.24
C SER A 35 20.89 -6.49 7.77
N ALA A 36 21.74 -7.07 6.92
CA ALA A 36 21.69 -6.82 5.48
C ALA A 36 20.39 -7.37 4.83
N LEU A 37 19.95 -8.57 5.23
CA LEU A 37 18.66 -9.14 4.79
C LEU A 37 17.49 -8.27 5.24
N ARG A 38 17.49 -7.80 6.50
CA ARG A 38 16.51 -6.85 7.03
C ARG A 38 16.41 -5.60 6.16
N ASN A 39 17.55 -4.98 5.82
CA ASN A 39 17.57 -3.79 4.95
C ASN A 39 17.01 -4.09 3.55
N GLY A 40 17.30 -5.26 2.98
CA GLY A 40 16.70 -5.72 1.72
C GLY A 40 15.18 -5.87 1.81
N ILE A 41 14.67 -6.39 2.93
CA ILE A 41 13.22 -6.52 3.19
C ILE A 41 12.56 -5.15 3.29
N TYR A 42 13.17 -4.16 3.98
CA TYR A 42 12.67 -2.78 4.00
C TYR A 42 12.67 -2.13 2.62
N ASN A 43 13.69 -2.38 1.79
CA ASN A 43 13.70 -1.90 0.40
C ASN A 43 12.54 -2.49 -0.41
N ASN A 44 12.25 -3.78 -0.26
CA ASN A 44 11.11 -4.40 -0.92
C ASN A 44 9.79 -3.83 -0.39
N MET A 45 9.65 -3.67 0.92
CA MET A 45 8.49 -3.02 1.52
C MET A 45 8.31 -1.60 0.95
N THR A 46 9.40 -0.84 0.82
CA THR A 46 9.39 0.50 0.22
C THR A 46 8.88 0.45 -1.22
N THR A 47 9.33 -0.52 -2.00
CA THR A 47 8.90 -0.71 -3.40
C THR A 47 7.41 -1.04 -3.50
N VAL A 48 6.91 -2.01 -2.75
CA VAL A 48 5.51 -2.45 -2.86
C VAL A 48 4.51 -1.48 -2.26
N THR A 49 4.94 -0.61 -1.33
CA THR A 49 4.11 0.45 -0.74
C THR A 49 4.25 1.80 -1.44
N ALA A 50 5.13 1.90 -2.44
CA ALA A 50 5.28 3.13 -3.22
C ALA A 50 3.98 3.52 -3.93
N TYR A 51 3.68 4.81 -3.98
CA TYR A 51 2.45 5.29 -4.64
C TYR A 51 2.39 4.91 -6.11
N SER A 52 3.52 4.79 -6.81
CA SER A 52 3.58 4.27 -8.18
C SER A 52 3.03 2.84 -8.34
N ASN A 53 3.04 2.04 -7.27
CA ASN A 53 2.46 0.70 -7.23
C ASN A 53 1.01 0.68 -6.68
N LEU A 54 0.60 1.76 -5.99
CA LEU A 54 -0.77 1.89 -5.47
C LEU A 54 -1.73 2.52 -6.47
N VAL A 55 -1.24 3.25 -7.47
CA VAL A 55 -2.08 3.94 -8.49
C VAL A 55 -3.07 3.00 -9.19
N ASN A 56 -2.72 1.72 -9.37
CA ASN A 56 -3.59 0.75 -10.05
C ASN A 56 -4.90 0.50 -9.29
N THR A 57 -4.87 0.54 -7.95
CA THR A 57 -6.09 0.43 -7.12
C THR A 57 -6.97 1.67 -7.24
N GLU A 58 -6.38 2.84 -7.47
CA GLU A 58 -7.10 4.10 -7.68
C GLU A 58 -7.73 4.17 -9.08
N TYR A 59 -6.98 3.81 -10.13
CA TYR A 59 -7.48 3.83 -11.51
C TYR A 59 -8.63 2.86 -11.73
N TYR A 60 -8.69 1.81 -10.94
CA TYR A 60 -9.74 0.79 -10.99
C TYR A 60 -11.07 1.26 -10.40
N THR A 61 -11.09 2.42 -9.73
CA THR A 61 -12.25 2.93 -9.01
C THR A 61 -12.93 4.13 -9.69
N ASP A 62 -13.72 4.83 -8.93
CA ASP A 62 -14.45 6.03 -9.31
C ASP A 62 -13.76 7.33 -8.87
N LEU A 63 -12.45 7.30 -8.59
CA LEU A 63 -11.72 8.50 -8.20
C LEU A 63 -11.16 9.28 -9.38
N PHE A 64 -10.78 8.59 -10.47
CA PHE A 64 -10.06 9.20 -11.58
C PHE A 64 -10.60 8.75 -12.94
N ASN A 65 -10.52 9.65 -13.92
CA ASN A 65 -10.66 9.36 -15.34
C ASN A 65 -9.32 9.39 -16.07
N GLU A 66 -9.12 8.42 -16.96
CA GLU A 66 -7.99 8.36 -17.86
C GLU A 66 -8.09 9.46 -18.94
N THR A 67 -6.96 10.11 -19.23
CA THR A 67 -6.84 11.05 -20.36
C THR A 67 -6.06 10.44 -21.51
N ILE A 68 -6.12 11.06 -22.68
CA ILE A 68 -5.32 10.69 -23.86
C ILE A 68 -3.80 10.78 -23.62
N ASN A 69 -3.38 11.45 -22.56
CA ASN A 69 -1.96 11.63 -22.18
C ASN A 69 -1.43 10.49 -21.33
N SER A 70 -2.26 9.55 -20.88
CA SER A 70 -1.83 8.38 -20.09
C SER A 70 -0.82 7.52 -20.84
N GLY A 71 -0.87 7.53 -22.19
CA GLY A 71 -0.08 6.62 -23.02
C GLY A 71 -0.40 5.15 -22.76
N ASN A 72 -1.63 4.88 -22.31
CA ASN A 72 -2.13 3.57 -21.88
C ASN A 72 -1.48 3.00 -20.60
N ARG A 73 -0.75 3.81 -19.82
CA ARG A 73 -0.25 3.38 -18.50
C ARG A 73 -1.44 3.20 -17.55
N GLY A 74 -1.60 1.97 -17.04
CA GLY A 74 -2.74 1.60 -16.20
C GLY A 74 -4.11 1.59 -16.88
N GLY A 75 -4.17 1.79 -18.21
CA GLY A 75 -5.43 1.91 -18.95
C GLY A 75 -6.32 0.67 -18.88
N PHE A 76 -5.77 -0.54 -18.78
CA PHE A 76 -6.57 -1.74 -18.58
C PHE A 76 -7.20 -1.80 -17.17
N PHE A 77 -6.56 -1.27 -16.12
CA PHE A 77 -7.21 -1.02 -14.83
C PHE A 77 -8.33 0.00 -14.97
N SER A 78 -8.06 1.15 -15.57
CA SER A 78 -9.05 2.21 -15.76
C SER A 78 -10.26 1.74 -16.56
N ARG A 79 -10.08 0.88 -17.56
CA ARG A 79 -11.14 0.35 -18.41
C ARG A 79 -11.78 -0.94 -17.92
N TRP A 80 -11.41 -1.44 -16.73
CA TRP A 80 -11.89 -2.71 -16.18
C TRP A 80 -11.68 -3.90 -17.13
N ASN A 81 -10.54 -3.93 -17.79
CA ASN A 81 -10.16 -4.97 -18.73
C ASN A 81 -9.01 -5.80 -18.18
N LEU A 82 -9.14 -6.25 -16.92
CA LEU A 82 -8.16 -7.10 -16.27
C LEU A 82 -8.29 -8.55 -16.75
N HIS A 83 -7.15 -9.18 -16.98
CA HIS A 83 -7.05 -10.59 -17.32
C HIS A 83 -6.03 -11.29 -16.41
N ALA A 84 -6.22 -12.59 -16.20
CA ALA A 84 -5.28 -13.40 -15.41
C ALA A 84 -3.88 -13.51 -16.03
N ASP A 85 -3.76 -13.21 -17.33
CA ASP A 85 -2.48 -13.19 -18.07
C ASP A 85 -1.74 -11.83 -18.04
N ASP A 86 -2.33 -10.81 -17.41
CA ASP A 86 -1.71 -9.49 -17.36
C ASP A 86 -0.41 -9.51 -16.56
N GLN A 87 0.65 -8.99 -17.17
CA GLN A 87 1.99 -8.97 -16.57
C GLN A 87 2.05 -8.10 -15.32
N GLU A 88 1.25 -7.04 -15.24
CA GLU A 88 1.18 -6.17 -14.07
C GLU A 88 0.50 -6.87 -12.89
N ILE A 89 -0.53 -7.66 -13.14
CA ILE A 89 -1.17 -8.51 -12.11
C ILE A 89 -0.17 -9.54 -11.59
N LEU A 90 0.55 -10.21 -12.52
CA LEU A 90 1.61 -11.15 -12.16
C LEU A 90 2.72 -10.46 -11.37
N ALA A 91 3.16 -9.28 -11.79
CA ALA A 91 4.22 -8.54 -11.11
C ALA A 91 3.81 -8.13 -9.68
N ILE A 92 2.58 -7.65 -9.48
CA ILE A 92 2.06 -7.30 -8.15
C ILE A 92 2.07 -8.55 -7.25
N TRP A 93 1.50 -9.65 -7.72
CA TRP A 93 1.48 -10.93 -7.00
C TRP A 93 2.90 -11.39 -6.64
N THR A 94 3.78 -11.45 -7.62
CA THR A 94 5.16 -11.92 -7.45
C THR A 94 5.96 -11.05 -6.48
N ASN A 95 5.80 -9.73 -6.51
CA ASN A 95 6.52 -8.82 -5.62
C ASN A 95 6.17 -9.06 -4.14
N TYR A 96 4.89 -9.29 -3.84
CA TYR A 96 4.47 -9.63 -2.48
C TYR A 96 5.03 -10.98 -2.03
N TYR A 97 4.90 -12.03 -2.86
CA TYR A 97 5.40 -13.37 -2.50
C TYR A 97 6.92 -13.45 -2.44
N THR A 98 7.64 -12.73 -3.31
CA THR A 98 9.10 -12.60 -3.22
C THR A 98 9.53 -11.99 -1.88
N THR A 99 8.81 -10.96 -1.42
CA THR A 99 9.08 -10.36 -0.10
C THR A 99 8.81 -11.35 1.03
N ILE A 100 7.70 -12.08 0.99
CA ILE A 100 7.36 -13.11 1.97
C ILE A 100 8.44 -14.22 2.00
N LEU A 101 8.91 -14.66 0.84
CA LEU A 101 9.96 -15.68 0.75
C LEU A 101 11.28 -15.18 1.36
N GLN A 102 11.65 -13.93 1.11
CA GLN A 102 12.84 -13.32 1.72
C GLN A 102 12.71 -13.15 3.23
N VAL A 103 11.51 -12.79 3.71
CA VAL A 103 11.21 -12.74 5.15
C VAL A 103 11.40 -14.12 5.77
N ASN A 104 10.87 -15.19 5.18
CA ASN A 104 11.01 -16.54 5.70
C ASN A 104 12.49 -16.97 5.75
N TYR A 105 13.26 -16.67 4.71
CA TYR A 105 14.71 -16.92 4.70
C TYR A 105 15.42 -16.14 5.81
N ALA A 106 15.11 -14.87 5.99
CA ALA A 106 15.73 -14.04 7.01
C ALA A 106 15.36 -14.50 8.43
N LEU A 107 14.12 -14.96 8.68
CA LEU A 107 13.69 -15.55 9.95
C LEU A 107 14.48 -16.82 10.27
N GLU A 108 14.69 -17.71 9.30
CA GLU A 108 15.52 -18.92 9.44
C GLU A 108 16.96 -18.54 9.82
N LYS A 109 17.56 -17.57 9.11
CA LYS A 109 18.93 -17.14 9.37
C LYS A 109 19.09 -16.41 10.71
N ALA A 110 18.08 -15.62 11.11
CA ALA A 110 18.07 -14.95 12.41
C ALA A 110 18.00 -15.97 13.57
N ALA A 111 17.20 -17.02 13.44
CA ALA A 111 17.15 -18.09 14.44
C ALA A 111 18.51 -18.80 14.61
N LEU A 112 19.16 -19.14 13.51
CA LEU A 112 20.51 -19.73 13.51
C LEU A 112 21.57 -18.77 14.08
N ALA A 113 21.45 -17.46 13.76
CA ALA A 113 22.38 -16.45 14.26
C ALA A 113 22.27 -16.27 15.78
N ILE A 114 21.10 -16.41 16.38
CA ILE A 114 20.91 -16.37 17.83
C ILE A 114 21.67 -17.53 18.51
N GLU A 115 21.71 -18.71 17.89
CA GLU A 115 22.46 -19.85 18.41
C GLU A 115 23.97 -19.65 18.32
N GLN A 116 24.45 -18.96 17.28
CA GLN A 116 25.88 -18.73 17.04
C GLN A 116 26.43 -17.50 17.76
N GLU A 117 25.60 -16.47 17.93
CA GLU A 117 25.95 -15.18 18.54
C GLU A 117 24.92 -14.81 19.62
N PRO A 118 24.84 -15.56 20.74
CA PRO A 118 23.84 -15.32 21.77
C PRO A 118 23.93 -13.93 22.41
N GLU A 119 25.09 -13.27 22.36
CA GLU A 119 25.26 -11.87 22.77
C GLU A 119 24.47 -10.87 21.94
N ASN A 120 24.14 -11.21 20.70
CA ASN A 120 23.34 -10.40 19.77
C ASN A 120 21.85 -10.79 19.75
N ALA A 121 21.42 -11.70 20.64
CA ALA A 121 20.09 -12.30 20.61
C ALA A 121 18.95 -11.26 20.70
N GLU A 122 19.09 -10.22 21.48
CA GLU A 122 18.04 -9.21 21.64
C GLU A 122 17.84 -8.37 20.36
N GLU A 123 18.92 -8.00 19.68
CA GLU A 123 18.83 -7.29 18.41
C GLU A 123 18.29 -8.20 17.30
N LEU A 124 18.72 -9.44 17.24
CA LEU A 124 18.19 -10.43 16.27
C LEU A 124 16.71 -10.71 16.50
N LYS A 125 16.24 -10.81 17.74
CA LYS A 125 14.81 -10.95 18.06
C LYS A 125 14.00 -9.73 17.62
N LEU A 126 14.53 -8.52 17.82
CA LEU A 126 13.89 -7.29 17.30
C LEU A 126 13.73 -7.38 15.78
N TYR A 127 14.76 -7.78 15.04
CA TYR A 127 14.70 -7.95 13.59
C TYR A 127 13.69 -9.02 13.18
N MET A 128 13.62 -10.15 13.91
CA MET A 128 12.59 -11.17 13.67
C MET A 128 11.18 -10.59 13.86
N GLY A 129 10.96 -9.77 14.88
CA GLY A 129 9.68 -9.10 15.11
C GLY A 129 9.28 -8.20 13.94
N GLU A 130 10.21 -7.42 13.41
CA GLU A 130 9.97 -6.61 12.20
C GLU A 130 9.66 -7.48 10.97
N MET A 131 10.35 -8.61 10.82
CA MET A 131 10.11 -9.56 9.72
C MET A 131 8.72 -10.20 9.81
N TYR A 132 8.26 -10.61 10.99
CA TYR A 132 6.89 -11.09 11.18
C TYR A 132 5.86 -10.02 10.80
N PHE A 133 6.08 -8.77 11.20
CA PHE A 133 5.22 -7.67 10.80
C PHE A 133 5.15 -7.53 9.27
N VAL A 134 6.30 -7.54 8.58
CA VAL A 134 6.34 -7.41 7.11
C VAL A 134 5.60 -8.56 6.45
N ARG A 135 5.74 -9.80 6.92
CA ARG A 135 5.02 -10.95 6.37
C ARG A 135 3.51 -10.78 6.53
N ALA A 136 3.04 -10.41 7.72
CA ALA A 136 1.63 -10.13 7.97
C ALA A 136 1.10 -9.02 7.05
N TYR A 137 1.85 -7.93 6.89
CA TYR A 137 1.49 -6.82 6.03
C TYR A 137 1.39 -7.24 4.56
N MET A 138 2.36 -8.01 4.04
CA MET A 138 2.33 -8.51 2.66
C MET A 138 1.14 -9.43 2.41
N ILE A 139 0.85 -10.36 3.31
CA ILE A 139 -0.30 -11.26 3.21
C ILE A 139 -1.61 -10.45 3.26
N HIS A 140 -1.71 -9.43 4.12
CA HIS A 140 -2.87 -8.55 4.18
C HIS A 140 -3.08 -7.78 2.86
N GLN A 141 -2.02 -7.23 2.28
CA GLN A 141 -2.09 -6.55 0.98
C GLN A 141 -2.52 -7.48 -0.18
N LEU A 142 -2.09 -8.74 -0.14
CA LEU A 142 -2.58 -9.77 -1.07
C LEU A 142 -4.07 -10.05 -0.86
N ALA A 143 -4.51 -10.24 0.39
CA ALA A 143 -5.92 -10.49 0.71
C ALA A 143 -6.82 -9.34 0.25
N LEU A 144 -6.42 -8.09 0.48
CA LEU A 144 -7.18 -6.91 0.05
C LEU A 144 -7.42 -6.86 -1.47
N ARG A 145 -6.52 -7.37 -2.30
CA ARG A 145 -6.62 -7.36 -3.77
C ARG A 145 -7.27 -8.62 -4.34
N PHE A 146 -6.86 -9.77 -3.84
CA PHE A 146 -7.12 -11.08 -4.45
C PHE A 146 -8.16 -11.93 -3.70
N CYS A 147 -8.77 -11.40 -2.63
CA CYS A 147 -9.88 -12.04 -1.92
C CYS A 147 -11.10 -11.13 -1.89
N GLU A 148 -12.25 -11.71 -1.61
CA GLU A 148 -13.44 -10.95 -1.23
C GLU A 148 -13.19 -10.11 0.03
N ASP A 149 -14.13 -9.21 0.37
CA ASP A 149 -14.13 -8.60 1.69
C ASP A 149 -14.37 -9.66 2.77
N TYR A 150 -13.75 -9.48 3.96
CA TYR A 150 -13.87 -10.45 5.03
C TYR A 150 -15.29 -10.43 5.62
N ASP A 151 -15.98 -11.56 5.54
CA ASP A 151 -17.28 -11.76 6.16
C ASP A 151 -17.13 -12.74 7.33
N PRO A 152 -17.29 -12.29 8.58
CA PRO A 152 -17.13 -13.16 9.76
C PRO A 152 -17.97 -14.44 9.72
N ASP A 153 -19.14 -14.39 9.10
CA ASP A 153 -20.07 -15.51 9.03
C ASP A 153 -19.71 -16.49 7.91
N ARG A 154 -18.88 -16.10 6.94
CA ARG A 154 -18.53 -16.89 5.75
C ARG A 154 -17.04 -17.08 5.53
N ALA A 155 -16.17 -16.51 6.36
CA ALA A 155 -14.72 -16.49 6.15
C ALA A 155 -14.11 -17.89 5.98
N ASP A 156 -14.70 -18.92 6.58
CA ASP A 156 -14.30 -20.32 6.40
C ASP A 156 -14.67 -20.90 5.02
N ALA A 157 -15.56 -20.26 4.28
CA ALA A 157 -15.95 -20.61 2.91
C ALA A 157 -15.37 -19.68 1.86
N GLN A 158 -14.97 -18.46 2.23
CA GLN A 158 -14.34 -17.51 1.32
C GLN A 158 -12.92 -17.97 0.95
N LEU A 159 -12.53 -17.74 -0.31
CA LEU A 159 -11.19 -18.10 -0.80
C LEU A 159 -10.12 -17.13 -0.29
N GLY A 160 -9.08 -17.68 0.34
CA GLY A 160 -7.93 -16.95 0.83
C GLY A 160 -6.80 -16.80 -0.20
N VAL A 161 -5.57 -16.59 0.31
CA VAL A 161 -4.31 -16.63 -0.44
C VAL A 161 -3.34 -17.59 0.24
N PRO A 162 -2.37 -18.21 -0.47
CA PRO A 162 -1.33 -19.02 0.14
C PRO A 162 -0.52 -18.24 1.18
N CYS A 163 -0.29 -18.85 2.35
CA CYS A 163 0.41 -18.23 3.47
C CYS A 163 1.68 -19.02 3.84
N PRO A 164 2.76 -18.94 3.06
CA PRO A 164 4.00 -19.67 3.33
C PRO A 164 4.68 -19.13 4.59
N VAL A 165 5.12 -20.04 5.47
CA VAL A 165 5.79 -19.72 6.75
C VAL A 165 7.24 -20.19 6.80
N GLU A 166 7.68 -20.93 5.79
CA GLU A 166 9.03 -21.48 5.66
C GLU A 166 9.69 -20.98 4.37
N TYR A 167 11.02 -20.95 4.36
CA TYR A 167 11.77 -20.71 3.14
C TYR A 167 11.79 -21.99 2.29
N ALA A 168 10.82 -22.09 1.42
CA ALA A 168 10.65 -23.24 0.53
C ALA A 168 10.37 -22.76 -0.92
N PRO A 169 11.41 -22.35 -1.66
CA PRO A 169 11.25 -21.97 -3.07
C PRO A 169 10.62 -23.09 -3.88
N GLY A 170 9.54 -22.77 -4.61
CA GLY A 170 8.80 -23.75 -5.41
C GLY A 170 7.77 -24.58 -4.64
N ALA A 171 7.48 -24.27 -3.38
CA ALA A 171 6.38 -24.89 -2.65
C ALA A 171 5.03 -24.58 -3.32
N GLN A 172 4.24 -25.63 -3.55
CA GLN A 172 2.93 -25.55 -4.20
C GLN A 172 1.82 -25.58 -3.14
N LEU A 173 1.59 -24.44 -2.50
CA LEU A 173 0.60 -24.31 -1.43
C LEU A 173 -0.79 -24.03 -1.98
N PRO A 174 -1.86 -24.57 -1.35
CA PRO A 174 -3.24 -24.20 -1.68
C PRO A 174 -3.54 -22.77 -1.22
N ARG A 175 -4.60 -22.17 -1.79
CA ARG A 175 -5.10 -20.86 -1.35
C ARG A 175 -5.51 -20.86 0.14
N GLY A 176 -6.12 -21.95 0.59
CA GLY A 176 -6.79 -21.98 1.88
C GLY A 176 -8.05 -21.11 1.92
N THR A 177 -8.59 -20.90 3.12
CA THR A 177 -9.75 -20.03 3.35
C THR A 177 -9.31 -18.63 3.75
N LEU A 178 -10.20 -17.65 3.62
CA LEU A 178 -9.94 -16.29 4.07
C LEU A 178 -9.78 -16.23 5.60
N ALA A 179 -10.53 -17.05 6.34
CA ALA A 179 -10.34 -17.21 7.79
C ALA A 179 -8.91 -17.67 8.13
N GLN A 180 -8.36 -18.67 7.40
CA GLN A 180 -6.97 -19.12 7.58
C GLN A 180 -5.95 -18.01 7.22
N THR A 181 -6.22 -17.23 6.18
CA THR A 181 -5.39 -16.09 5.79
C THR A 181 -5.31 -15.05 6.92
N TYR A 182 -6.45 -14.64 7.48
CA TYR A 182 -6.48 -13.67 8.59
C TYR A 182 -5.97 -14.24 9.91
N ALA A 183 -6.15 -15.54 10.15
CA ALA A 183 -5.51 -16.23 11.28
C ALA A 183 -3.97 -16.14 11.18
N ARG A 184 -3.39 -16.36 9.99
CA ARG A 184 -1.94 -16.20 9.77
C ARG A 184 -1.48 -14.76 9.99
N ILE A 185 -2.20 -13.77 9.46
CA ILE A 185 -1.91 -12.35 9.67
C ILE A 185 -1.88 -12.04 11.17
N THR A 186 -2.91 -12.47 11.91
CA THR A 186 -3.02 -12.22 13.36
C THR A 186 -1.91 -12.90 14.16
N GLU A 187 -1.52 -14.11 13.79
CA GLU A 187 -0.43 -14.85 14.44
C GLU A 187 0.91 -14.17 14.23
N ASP A 188 1.19 -13.67 13.02
CA ASP A 188 2.40 -12.92 12.72
C ASP A 188 2.43 -11.56 13.43
N ILE A 189 1.31 -10.85 13.50
CA ILE A 189 1.19 -9.61 14.29
C ILE A 189 1.49 -9.90 15.77
N LYS A 190 0.95 -10.98 16.33
CA LYS A 190 1.23 -11.38 17.73
C LYS A 190 2.70 -11.69 17.93
N SER A 191 3.35 -12.35 16.98
CA SER A 191 4.80 -12.63 17.03
C SER A 191 5.62 -11.34 16.97
N ALA A 192 5.24 -10.40 16.09
CA ALA A 192 5.85 -9.08 16.02
C ALA A 192 5.70 -8.30 17.33
N GLU A 193 4.50 -8.26 17.90
CA GLU A 193 4.19 -7.58 19.17
C GLU A 193 5.01 -8.14 20.34
N GLY A 194 5.29 -9.45 20.36
CA GLY A 194 6.12 -10.09 21.37
C GLY A 194 7.63 -9.78 21.29
N LEU A 195 8.10 -9.30 20.14
CA LEU A 195 9.53 -9.14 19.85
C LEU A 195 9.95 -7.67 19.61
N VAL A 196 9.06 -6.85 19.05
CA VAL A 196 9.36 -5.43 18.79
C VAL A 196 9.21 -4.63 20.07
N THR A 197 10.32 -4.08 20.55
CA THR A 197 10.38 -3.26 21.77
C THR A 197 10.56 -1.78 21.49
N THR A 198 10.90 -1.41 20.25
CA THR A 198 11.12 -0.03 19.82
C THR A 198 9.83 0.78 19.92
N GLN A 199 9.84 1.81 20.77
CA GLN A 199 8.72 2.72 20.91
C GLN A 199 8.60 3.61 19.69
N GLY A 200 7.37 3.86 19.22
CA GLY A 200 7.12 4.74 18.08
C GLY A 200 7.44 6.20 18.40
N SER A 201 7.71 6.96 17.38
CA SER A 201 7.79 8.42 17.38
C SER A 201 7.24 8.94 16.06
N GLN A 202 6.91 10.23 16.01
CA GLN A 202 6.51 10.87 14.74
C GLN A 202 7.57 10.64 13.68
N ASN A 203 7.13 10.27 12.47
CA ASN A 203 7.98 9.97 11.32
C ASN A 203 8.95 8.79 11.52
N SER A 204 8.56 7.77 12.30
CA SER A 204 9.34 6.54 12.44
C SER A 204 9.57 5.87 11.08
N LYS A 205 10.82 5.47 10.82
CA LYS A 205 11.26 4.86 9.55
C LYS A 205 11.34 3.34 9.64
N TYR A 206 11.22 2.80 10.82
CA TYR A 206 11.23 1.37 11.13
C TYR A 206 9.95 0.98 11.84
N ILE A 207 9.68 -0.32 11.87
CA ILE A 207 8.54 -0.90 12.58
C ILE A 207 8.72 -0.69 14.07
N THR A 208 7.67 -0.20 14.72
CA THR A 208 7.61 0.14 16.13
C THR A 208 6.35 -0.44 16.77
N VAL A 209 6.26 -0.42 18.08
CA VAL A 209 5.03 -0.80 18.81
C VAL A 209 3.80 -0.03 18.29
N ASP A 210 3.98 1.26 17.99
CA ASP A 210 2.87 2.10 17.47
C ASP A 210 2.48 1.74 16.04
N ALA A 211 3.44 1.38 15.19
CA ALA A 211 3.17 0.89 13.84
C ALA A 211 2.41 -0.45 13.86
N ILE A 212 2.77 -1.36 14.78
CA ILE A 212 2.03 -2.60 15.00
C ILE A 212 0.60 -2.30 15.47
N THR A 213 0.42 -1.34 16.39
CA THR A 213 -0.89 -0.93 16.87
C THR A 213 -1.76 -0.34 15.76
N ALA A 214 -1.19 0.51 14.89
CA ALA A 214 -1.90 1.06 13.74
C ALA A 214 -2.32 -0.04 12.75
N PHE A 215 -1.44 -0.99 12.48
CA PHE A 215 -1.78 -2.14 11.63
C PHE A 215 -2.85 -3.04 12.26
N LYS A 216 -2.80 -3.26 13.57
CA LYS A 216 -3.87 -3.97 14.30
C LYS A 216 -5.23 -3.29 14.13
N ALA A 217 -5.27 -1.94 14.13
CA ALA A 217 -6.51 -1.20 13.90
C ALA A 217 -7.08 -1.44 12.49
N GLN A 218 -6.22 -1.42 11.44
CA GLN A 218 -6.63 -1.74 10.07
C GLN A 218 -7.17 -3.17 9.95
N VAL A 219 -6.42 -4.15 10.47
CA VAL A 219 -6.81 -5.57 10.40
C VAL A 219 -8.11 -5.82 11.17
N ALA A 220 -8.27 -5.23 12.35
CA ALA A 220 -9.48 -5.37 13.16
C ALA A 220 -10.70 -4.76 12.44
N LEU A 221 -10.58 -3.58 11.80
CA LEU A 221 -11.66 -3.01 11.00
C LEU A 221 -12.03 -3.95 9.84
N GLN A 222 -11.04 -4.48 9.13
CA GLN A 222 -11.26 -5.39 8.01
C GLN A 222 -11.92 -6.71 8.42
N MET A 223 -11.62 -7.20 9.62
CA MET A 223 -12.22 -8.42 10.19
C MET A 223 -13.58 -8.17 10.87
N HIS A 224 -14.10 -6.95 10.83
CA HIS A 224 -15.29 -6.51 11.54
C HIS A 224 -15.19 -6.62 13.07
N ASP A 225 -13.97 -6.64 13.62
CA ASP A 225 -13.70 -6.56 15.05
C ASP A 225 -13.69 -5.10 15.51
N TYR A 226 -14.87 -4.51 15.54
CA TYR A 226 -15.03 -3.07 15.76
C TYR A 226 -14.56 -2.61 17.14
N ASP A 227 -14.66 -3.47 18.17
CA ASP A 227 -14.20 -3.12 19.52
C ASP A 227 -12.69 -2.93 19.56
N ASN A 228 -11.94 -3.85 18.98
CA ASN A 228 -10.50 -3.77 18.89
C ASN A 228 -10.06 -2.67 17.91
N ALA A 229 -10.75 -2.48 16.79
CA ALA A 229 -10.46 -1.38 15.85
C ALA A 229 -10.53 -0.02 16.55
N ILE A 230 -11.57 0.25 17.34
CA ILE A 230 -11.74 1.47 18.14
C ILE A 230 -10.62 1.61 19.18
N ALA A 231 -10.35 0.54 19.94
CA ALA A 231 -9.36 0.57 21.02
C ALA A 231 -7.94 0.85 20.50
N TYR A 232 -7.52 0.16 19.43
CA TYR A 232 -6.20 0.35 18.83
C TYR A 232 -6.07 1.74 18.19
N ALA A 233 -7.04 2.16 17.39
CA ALA A 233 -7.00 3.46 16.73
C ALA A 233 -6.92 4.62 17.73
N SER A 234 -7.80 4.67 18.74
CA SER A 234 -7.86 5.76 19.70
C SER A 234 -6.64 5.83 20.62
N SER A 235 -5.92 4.71 20.85
CA SER A 235 -4.73 4.67 21.69
C SER A 235 -3.56 5.51 21.14
N LEU A 236 -3.58 5.85 19.85
CA LEU A 236 -2.50 6.57 19.15
C LEU A 236 -2.66 8.09 19.15
N TYR A 237 -3.84 8.63 19.48
CA TYR A 237 -4.18 10.04 19.30
C TYR A 237 -3.28 11.00 20.09
N SER A 238 -2.97 10.66 21.35
CA SER A 238 -2.20 11.54 22.22
C SER A 238 -0.75 11.73 21.75
N LYS A 239 -0.23 10.77 21.00
CA LYS A 239 1.17 10.75 20.55
C LYS A 239 1.34 11.35 19.16
N TYR A 240 0.30 11.29 18.34
CA TYR A 240 0.30 11.74 16.94
C TYR A 240 -0.82 12.78 16.73
N PRO A 241 -0.56 14.06 17.08
CA PRO A 241 -1.59 15.10 16.93
C PRO A 241 -1.89 15.39 15.46
N LEU A 242 -3.18 15.60 15.17
CA LEU A 242 -3.64 16.00 13.84
C LEU A 242 -3.04 17.36 13.43
N VAL A 243 -2.59 17.43 12.19
CA VAL A 243 -2.23 18.71 11.54
C VAL A 243 -3.52 19.50 11.30
N ASN A 244 -3.47 20.78 11.65
CA ASN A 244 -4.61 21.68 11.58
C ASN A 244 -4.34 22.97 10.79
N THR A 245 -3.40 22.91 9.86
CA THR A 245 -3.07 24.01 8.94
C THR A 245 -2.86 23.47 7.52
N ARG A 246 -3.13 24.32 6.53
CA ARG A 246 -2.86 24.03 5.12
C ARG A 246 -1.38 23.72 4.88
N GLU A 247 -0.49 24.56 5.39
CA GLU A 247 0.96 24.39 5.27
C GLU A 247 1.45 23.07 5.86
N GLY A 248 0.92 22.67 7.02
CA GLY A 248 1.28 21.39 7.64
C GLY A 248 0.88 20.20 6.78
N LEU A 249 -0.27 20.26 6.10
CA LEU A 249 -0.71 19.21 5.17
C LEU A 249 0.13 19.20 3.88
N GLU A 250 0.55 20.36 3.39
CA GLU A 250 1.53 20.44 2.29
C GLU A 250 2.87 19.82 2.67
N ASN A 251 3.36 20.12 3.86
CA ASN A 251 4.65 19.64 4.35
C ASN A 251 4.68 18.11 4.51
N LEU A 252 3.57 17.46 4.82
CA LEU A 252 3.47 16.00 4.84
C LEU A 252 3.98 15.41 3.51
N TRP A 253 3.56 16.00 2.38
CA TRP A 253 3.84 15.45 1.04
C TRP A 253 5.09 16.07 0.41
N LEU A 254 5.38 17.34 0.68
CA LEU A 254 6.51 18.04 0.05
C LEU A 254 7.81 17.89 0.84
N GLN A 255 7.73 17.76 2.18
CA GLN A 255 8.91 17.63 3.05
C GLN A 255 9.09 16.20 3.59
N GLY A 256 8.06 15.36 3.51
CA GLY A 256 8.08 14.02 4.07
C GLY A 256 8.14 13.99 5.60
N THR A 257 7.63 15.03 6.26
CA THR A 257 7.60 15.12 7.73
C THR A 257 6.26 15.68 8.20
N CYS A 258 5.68 15.02 9.22
CA CYS A 258 4.38 15.42 9.76
C CYS A 258 4.16 14.85 11.16
N THR A 259 3.46 15.60 12.01
CA THR A 259 3.09 15.12 13.35
C THR A 259 2.13 13.93 13.34
N GLU A 260 1.39 13.74 12.24
CA GLU A 260 0.44 12.63 12.05
C GLU A 260 1.10 11.31 11.65
N THR A 261 2.33 11.35 11.15
CA THR A 261 2.98 10.17 10.58
C THR A 261 3.45 9.23 11.68
N ILE A 262 2.83 8.06 11.75
CA ILE A 262 3.18 6.97 12.69
C ILE A 262 4.36 6.17 12.13
N MET A 263 4.29 5.80 10.85
CA MET A 263 5.35 5.09 10.14
C MET A 263 5.41 5.53 8.68
N GLN A 264 6.63 5.75 8.21
CA GLN A 264 6.94 5.98 6.80
C GLN A 264 8.23 5.27 6.41
N LEU A 265 8.41 5.01 5.12
CA LEU A 265 9.62 4.36 4.62
C LEU A 265 10.54 5.40 4.01
N GLU A 266 11.80 5.41 4.45
CA GLU A 266 12.74 6.46 4.07
C GLU A 266 13.12 6.37 2.59
N VAL A 267 13.04 7.52 1.93
CA VAL A 267 13.50 7.71 0.55
C VAL A 267 14.56 8.80 0.52
N THR A 268 15.72 8.48 -0.01
CA THR A 268 16.88 9.35 -0.14
C THR A 268 17.29 9.50 -1.61
N ARG A 269 18.27 10.36 -1.90
CA ARG A 269 18.88 10.45 -3.23
C ARG A 269 19.53 9.14 -3.72
N ASN A 270 19.85 8.23 -2.81
CA ASN A 270 20.42 6.92 -3.15
C ASN A 270 19.36 5.84 -3.37
N THR A 271 18.15 6.03 -2.85
CA THR A 271 17.10 5.00 -2.84
C THR A 271 15.80 5.40 -3.56
N TYR A 272 15.68 6.64 -4.07
CA TYR A 272 14.45 7.11 -4.71
C TYR A 272 14.03 6.28 -5.93
N ASN A 273 14.96 5.60 -6.58
CA ASN A 273 14.68 4.70 -7.69
C ASN A 273 13.88 3.45 -7.28
N LEU A 274 13.82 3.12 -5.98
CA LEU A 274 13.02 2.01 -5.47
C LEU A 274 11.51 2.28 -5.55
N ILE A 275 11.10 3.56 -5.52
CA ILE A 275 9.68 3.91 -5.44
C ILE A 275 9.04 4.28 -6.77
N GLY A 276 9.83 4.50 -7.82
CA GLY A 276 9.31 5.04 -9.08
C GLY A 276 8.70 6.44 -8.95
N ALA A 277 8.59 7.14 -10.07
CA ALA A 277 7.97 8.46 -10.12
C ALA A 277 6.46 8.33 -10.38
N THR A 278 5.62 8.96 -9.56
CA THR A 278 4.16 8.98 -9.72
C THR A 278 3.74 10.12 -10.65
N THR A 279 4.11 10.01 -11.92
CA THR A 279 3.96 11.11 -12.90
C THR A 279 2.54 11.30 -13.41
N ASP A 280 1.68 10.29 -13.34
CA ASP A 280 0.42 10.24 -14.09
C ASP A 280 -0.59 11.31 -13.68
N TYR A 281 -0.56 11.78 -12.43
CA TYR A 281 -1.48 12.80 -11.94
C TYR A 281 -1.06 14.23 -12.27
N LEU A 282 0.25 14.52 -12.32
CA LEU A 282 0.78 15.87 -12.35
C LEU A 282 1.85 16.10 -13.43
N SER A 283 1.99 15.19 -14.41
CA SER A 283 2.96 15.42 -15.48
C SER A 283 2.73 16.75 -16.19
N GLY A 284 3.79 17.43 -16.59
CA GLY A 284 3.68 18.75 -17.23
C GLY A 284 5.03 19.45 -17.35
N SER A 285 5.00 20.74 -17.60
CA SER A 285 6.20 21.57 -17.73
C SER A 285 6.02 22.96 -17.10
N TYR A 286 7.07 23.43 -16.45
CA TYR A 286 7.11 24.80 -15.94
C TYR A 286 7.28 25.78 -17.09
N GLN A 287 6.43 26.81 -17.12
CA GLN A 287 6.42 27.88 -18.11
C GLN A 287 7.10 29.12 -17.50
N SER A 288 8.38 29.30 -17.76
CA SER A 288 9.17 30.40 -17.16
C SER A 288 8.64 31.80 -17.50
N ALA A 289 8.05 31.98 -18.68
CA ALA A 289 7.50 33.26 -19.10
C ALA A 289 6.25 33.69 -18.31
N SER A 290 5.42 32.74 -17.85
CA SER A 290 4.23 33.03 -17.04
C SER A 290 4.40 32.75 -15.56
N GLY A 291 5.51 32.09 -15.16
CA GLY A 291 5.71 31.66 -13.78
C GLY A 291 4.76 30.54 -13.33
N THR A 292 4.11 29.82 -14.27
CA THR A 292 3.08 28.82 -13.99
C THR A 292 3.49 27.44 -14.49
N TYR A 293 2.84 26.41 -13.97
CA TYR A 293 2.98 25.05 -14.46
C TYR A 293 1.86 24.74 -15.45
N LEU A 294 2.18 24.21 -16.64
CA LEU A 294 1.23 23.73 -17.63
C LEU A 294 1.20 22.20 -17.54
N TYR A 295 0.11 21.66 -16.98
CA TYR A 295 -0.05 20.24 -16.74
C TYR A 295 -0.54 19.48 -17.98
N ASN A 296 -0.13 18.23 -18.08
CA ASN A 296 -0.52 17.28 -19.11
C ASN A 296 -0.78 15.91 -18.46
N PRO A 297 -1.74 15.82 -17.52
CA PRO A 297 -1.95 14.65 -16.68
C PRO A 297 -2.40 13.44 -17.49
N GLY A 298 -1.98 12.23 -17.09
CA GLY A 298 -2.53 10.97 -17.59
C GLY A 298 -3.88 10.62 -16.97
N TYR A 299 -4.15 11.13 -15.77
CA TYR A 299 -5.39 10.91 -15.01
C TYR A 299 -5.86 12.21 -14.35
N VAL A 300 -7.16 12.43 -14.36
CA VAL A 300 -7.80 13.58 -13.69
C VAL A 300 -8.85 13.08 -12.71
N PRO A 301 -9.00 13.73 -11.54
CA PRO A 301 -10.03 13.37 -10.56
C PRO A 301 -11.43 13.49 -11.17
N GLU A 302 -12.36 12.68 -10.69
CA GLU A 302 -13.79 12.77 -11.02
C GLU A 302 -14.39 14.10 -10.56
N GLN A 303 -15.48 14.56 -11.19
CA GLN A 303 -16.16 15.78 -10.80
C GLN A 303 -16.66 15.72 -9.35
N TRP A 304 -17.31 14.62 -8.98
CA TRP A 304 -17.82 14.46 -7.61
C TRP A 304 -16.70 14.49 -6.55
N VAL A 305 -15.51 13.96 -6.87
CA VAL A 305 -14.33 14.04 -6.00
C VAL A 305 -13.88 15.48 -5.85
N CYS A 306 -13.79 16.22 -6.96
CA CYS A 306 -13.45 17.64 -6.94
C CYS A 306 -14.43 18.46 -6.09
N ASP A 307 -15.73 18.14 -6.14
CA ASP A 307 -16.80 18.86 -5.43
C ASP A 307 -16.79 18.61 -3.92
N LEU A 308 -16.11 17.56 -3.44
CA LEU A 308 -15.87 17.35 -2.02
C LEU A 308 -14.98 18.42 -1.37
N PHE A 309 -14.10 19.06 -2.15
CA PHE A 309 -13.15 20.04 -1.63
C PHE A 309 -13.68 21.46 -1.78
N THR A 310 -13.83 22.15 -0.68
CA THR A 310 -14.29 23.54 -0.60
C THR A 310 -13.15 24.48 -0.18
N ALA A 311 -13.31 25.79 -0.36
CA ALA A 311 -12.29 26.77 -0.01
C ALA A 311 -11.91 26.76 1.49
N ASP A 312 -12.82 26.35 2.36
CA ASP A 312 -12.60 26.24 3.81
C ASP A 312 -11.76 25.00 4.17
N ASP A 313 -11.74 23.98 3.32
CA ASP A 313 -10.95 22.76 3.53
C ASP A 313 -9.45 23.05 3.31
N TYR A 314 -8.64 22.79 4.32
CA TYR A 314 -7.18 22.98 4.22
C TYR A 314 -6.52 22.08 3.18
N ARG A 315 -7.19 21.01 2.76
CA ARG A 315 -6.76 20.11 1.68
C ARG A 315 -7.08 20.65 0.28
N TYR A 316 -7.96 21.64 0.15
CA TYR A 316 -8.19 22.30 -1.14
C TYR A 316 -6.96 23.10 -1.56
N GLY A 317 -6.40 22.75 -2.68
CA GLY A 317 -5.07 23.17 -3.14
C GLY A 317 -4.00 22.11 -2.90
N PRO A 318 -3.65 21.77 -1.65
CA PRO A 318 -2.63 20.75 -1.38
C PRO A 318 -2.96 19.33 -1.84
N TYR A 319 -4.24 18.90 -1.75
CA TYR A 319 -4.64 17.56 -2.16
C TYR A 319 -5.33 17.55 -3.51
N VAL A 320 -6.34 18.37 -3.69
CA VAL A 320 -7.03 18.60 -4.95
C VAL A 320 -7.16 20.11 -5.15
N GLY A 321 -6.69 20.63 -6.28
CA GLY A 321 -6.67 22.05 -6.53
C GLY A 321 -6.79 22.43 -7.99
N PRO A 322 -7.03 23.74 -8.26
CA PRO A 322 -7.11 24.29 -9.61
C PRO A 322 -5.77 24.17 -10.33
N ALA A 323 -5.84 23.90 -11.62
CA ALA A 323 -4.65 23.71 -12.46
C ALA A 323 -4.89 24.14 -13.90
N THR A 324 -3.87 24.75 -14.50
CA THR A 324 -3.85 25.00 -15.96
C THR A 324 -3.45 23.73 -16.67
N ILE A 325 -4.39 23.12 -17.39
CA ILE A 325 -4.22 21.85 -18.09
C ILE A 325 -4.13 22.12 -19.60
N ARG A 326 -3.22 21.44 -20.28
CA ARG A 326 -3.05 21.54 -21.73
C ARG A 326 -4.31 21.04 -22.46
N ASN A 327 -4.67 21.74 -23.52
CA ASN A 327 -5.78 21.42 -24.43
C ASN A 327 -7.18 21.47 -23.79
N ILE A 328 -7.34 22.22 -22.70
CA ILE A 328 -8.65 22.60 -22.19
C ILE A 328 -8.76 24.12 -22.11
N ASP A 329 -9.97 24.65 -22.37
CA ASP A 329 -10.23 26.10 -22.44
C ASP A 329 -10.58 26.72 -21.08
N SER A 330 -10.80 25.89 -20.06
CA SER A 330 -11.18 26.30 -18.71
C SER A 330 -10.23 25.72 -17.68
N GLU A 331 -10.28 26.25 -16.45
CA GLU A 331 -9.51 25.70 -15.34
C GLU A 331 -10.05 24.31 -14.95
N GLY A 332 -9.17 23.31 -14.91
CA GLY A 332 -9.47 22.00 -14.37
C GLY A 332 -8.96 21.86 -12.93
N ARG A 333 -9.29 20.76 -12.27
CA ARG A 333 -8.76 20.38 -10.96
C ARG A 333 -7.92 19.12 -11.07
N LEU A 334 -6.77 19.11 -10.40
CA LEU A 334 -5.86 17.97 -10.34
C LEU A 334 -5.62 17.53 -8.90
N MET A 335 -5.24 16.27 -8.74
CA MET A 335 -4.72 15.75 -7.48
C MET A 335 -3.27 16.22 -7.35
N MET A 336 -3.03 17.17 -6.44
CA MET A 336 -1.75 17.90 -6.26
C MET A 336 -0.82 17.22 -5.24
N LYS A 337 -1.31 16.25 -4.51
CA LYS A 337 -0.72 15.63 -3.34
C LYS A 337 0.66 14.99 -3.59
N LEU A 338 0.84 14.36 -4.74
CA LEU A 338 2.03 13.57 -5.07
C LEU A 338 3.01 14.31 -6.00
N ALA A 339 3.25 15.57 -5.73
CA ALA A 339 4.15 16.44 -6.49
C ALA A 339 5.65 16.13 -6.32
N GLY A 340 5.98 15.29 -5.34
CA GLY A 340 7.33 14.84 -5.02
C GLY A 340 8.08 15.69 -4.00
N LEU A 341 8.96 15.02 -3.26
CA LEU A 341 9.75 15.62 -2.18
C LEU A 341 10.66 16.76 -2.68
N VAL A 342 10.56 17.93 -2.06
CA VAL A 342 11.39 19.09 -2.38
C VAL A 342 12.87 18.77 -2.27
N GLY A 343 13.28 18.04 -1.24
CA GLY A 343 14.68 17.63 -1.03
C GLY A 343 15.29 16.75 -2.13
N LEU A 344 14.44 16.12 -2.97
CA LEU A 344 14.87 15.29 -4.10
C LEU A 344 14.80 16.04 -5.45
N ARG A 345 14.22 17.24 -5.51
CA ARG A 345 14.12 18.03 -6.74
C ARG A 345 15.50 18.48 -7.23
N SER A 346 15.66 18.55 -8.54
CA SER A 346 16.87 19.13 -9.15
C SER A 346 16.87 20.67 -9.13
N THR A 347 15.68 21.27 -9.20
CA THR A 347 15.42 22.70 -9.05
C THR A 347 14.09 22.88 -8.30
N GLU A 348 13.88 24.05 -7.70
CA GLU A 348 12.64 24.34 -6.95
C GLU A 348 11.37 24.26 -7.82
N THR A 349 11.49 24.58 -9.12
CA THR A 349 10.37 24.65 -10.06
C THR A 349 10.04 23.32 -10.73
N LEU A 350 10.91 22.31 -10.64
CA LEU A 350 10.70 21.02 -11.31
C LEU A 350 10.13 19.99 -10.33
N LEU A 351 8.92 19.54 -10.60
CA LEU A 351 8.32 18.39 -9.89
C LEU A 351 9.12 17.13 -10.23
N ASN A 352 9.33 16.29 -9.23
CA ASN A 352 10.08 15.04 -9.40
C ASN A 352 9.23 13.78 -9.19
N TYR A 353 8.03 13.93 -8.60
CA TYR A 353 7.03 12.87 -8.40
C TYR A 353 7.50 11.70 -7.52
N TYR A 354 8.61 11.85 -6.80
CA TYR A 354 9.09 10.88 -5.83
C TYR A 354 8.58 11.25 -4.45
N ASN A 355 7.70 10.43 -3.90
CA ASN A 355 7.04 10.70 -2.62
C ASN A 355 7.40 9.60 -1.62
N MET A 356 7.70 9.99 -0.39
CA MET A 356 7.99 9.05 0.69
C MET A 356 6.73 8.22 1.01
N PRO A 357 6.77 6.89 0.97
CA PRO A 357 5.61 6.08 1.34
C PRO A 357 5.27 6.26 2.82
N VAL A 358 4.10 6.80 3.11
CA VAL A 358 3.51 6.86 4.45
C VAL A 358 2.69 5.59 4.65
N VAL A 359 3.13 4.74 5.58
CA VAL A 359 2.49 3.44 5.82
C VAL A 359 1.28 3.59 6.74
N PHE A 360 1.44 4.39 7.81
CA PHE A 360 0.37 4.70 8.77
C PHE A 360 0.43 6.14 9.21
N ARG A 361 -0.73 6.78 9.32
CA ARG A 361 -0.89 8.12 9.89
C ARG A 361 -2.16 8.21 10.74
N VAL A 362 -2.14 9.08 11.74
CA VAL A 362 -3.23 9.14 12.73
C VAL A 362 -4.57 9.55 12.14
N ALA A 363 -4.60 10.31 11.04
CA ALA A 363 -5.85 10.64 10.35
C ALA A 363 -6.64 9.39 9.93
N GLU A 364 -5.93 8.32 9.53
CA GLU A 364 -6.55 7.03 9.25
C GLU A 364 -7.17 6.41 10.51
N MET A 365 -6.50 6.52 11.65
CA MET A 365 -7.01 6.01 12.92
C MET A 365 -8.33 6.67 13.32
N TYR A 366 -8.49 7.98 13.07
CA TYR A 366 -9.78 8.67 13.28
C TYR A 366 -10.89 8.14 12.37
N LEU A 367 -10.58 7.79 11.13
CA LEU A 367 -11.57 7.26 10.19
C LEU A 367 -11.88 5.79 10.46
N ILE A 368 -10.90 4.99 10.88
CA ILE A 368 -11.13 3.63 11.38
C ILE A 368 -12.07 3.66 12.60
N GLU A 369 -11.81 4.52 13.57
CA GLU A 369 -12.69 4.65 14.74
C GLU A 369 -14.10 5.11 14.34
N ALA A 370 -14.22 6.11 13.45
CA ALA A 370 -15.51 6.61 13.00
C ALA A 370 -16.34 5.52 12.31
N GLU A 371 -15.74 4.77 11.40
CA GLU A 371 -16.40 3.67 10.72
C GLU A 371 -16.74 2.52 11.69
N ALA A 372 -15.81 2.12 12.52
CA ALA A 372 -16.03 1.03 13.49
C ALA A 372 -17.14 1.35 14.48
N GLN A 373 -17.18 2.59 15.01
CA GLN A 373 -18.29 3.06 15.86
C GLN A 373 -19.61 3.06 15.11
N TYR A 374 -19.61 3.54 13.85
CA TYR A 374 -20.83 3.53 13.05
C TYR A 374 -21.34 2.10 12.81
N ARG A 375 -20.48 1.19 12.41
CA ARG A 375 -20.83 -0.22 12.16
C ARG A 375 -21.32 -0.93 13.42
N LYS A 376 -20.74 -0.61 14.57
CA LYS A 376 -21.09 -1.23 15.84
C LYS A 376 -22.44 -0.78 16.38
N ASN A 377 -22.74 0.53 16.34
CA ASN A 377 -23.90 1.06 17.02
C ASN A 377 -24.49 2.36 16.41
N GLY A 378 -24.10 2.73 15.20
CA GLY A 378 -24.57 3.93 14.51
C GLY A 378 -23.96 5.25 15.02
N SER A 379 -22.93 5.21 15.90
CA SER A 379 -22.19 6.41 16.34
C SER A 379 -20.99 6.68 15.39
N GLY A 380 -20.00 7.48 15.80
CA GLY A 380 -18.83 7.78 14.96
C GLY A 380 -18.70 9.24 14.55
N ALA A 381 -19.71 10.06 14.89
CA ALA A 381 -19.70 11.49 14.60
C ALA A 381 -18.58 12.25 15.33
N THR A 382 -18.16 11.79 16.52
CA THR A 382 -17.12 12.46 17.33
C THR A 382 -15.73 12.37 16.68
N PRO A 383 -15.17 11.19 16.38
CA PRO A 383 -13.88 11.11 15.72
C PRO A 383 -13.89 11.75 14.33
N LEU A 384 -14.98 11.59 13.55
CA LEU A 384 -15.15 12.27 12.28
C LEU A 384 -15.11 13.79 12.42
N SER A 385 -15.86 14.36 13.39
CA SER A 385 -15.87 15.81 13.65
C SER A 385 -14.51 16.35 14.06
N THR A 386 -13.75 15.58 14.85
CA THR A 386 -12.39 15.94 15.27
C THR A 386 -11.47 16.07 14.06
N LEU A 387 -11.46 15.07 13.16
CA LEU A 387 -10.66 15.13 11.93
C LEU A 387 -11.10 16.28 11.02
N ARG A 388 -12.41 16.43 10.76
CA ARG A 388 -12.96 17.51 9.91
C ARG A 388 -12.57 18.89 10.42
N THR A 389 -12.66 19.09 11.73
CA THR A 389 -12.29 20.38 12.36
C THR A 389 -10.79 20.66 12.19
N ALA A 390 -9.95 19.66 12.34
CA ALA A 390 -8.52 19.79 12.07
C ALA A 390 -8.23 20.09 10.58
N ARG A 391 -9.14 19.77 9.68
CA ARG A 391 -9.05 20.09 8.24
C ARG A 391 -9.73 21.42 7.85
N GLY A 392 -10.16 22.23 8.84
CA GLY A 392 -10.81 23.52 8.60
C GLY A 392 -12.31 23.43 8.31
N LEU A 393 -12.87 22.22 8.32
CA LEU A 393 -14.30 21.98 8.08
C LEU A 393 -15.08 22.04 9.38
N LYS A 394 -16.41 22.20 9.28
CA LYS A 394 -17.29 22.02 10.42
C LYS A 394 -17.39 20.55 10.81
N GLY A 395 -17.54 20.29 12.11
CA GLY A 395 -17.94 18.98 12.61
C GLY A 395 -19.31 18.57 12.05
N THR A 396 -19.70 17.33 12.29
CA THR A 396 -20.98 16.78 11.83
C THR A 396 -21.95 16.55 12.97
N SER A 397 -23.24 16.73 12.68
CA SER A 397 -24.35 16.27 13.49
C SER A 397 -25.20 15.21 12.78
N ALA A 398 -24.72 14.70 11.66
CA ALA A 398 -25.39 13.66 10.88
C ALA A 398 -25.51 12.36 11.70
N THR A 399 -26.54 11.59 11.39
CA THR A 399 -26.82 10.27 12.00
C THR A 399 -27.28 9.30 10.92
N GLY A 400 -27.25 7.99 11.21
CA GLY A 400 -27.69 6.96 10.26
C GLY A 400 -26.92 7.02 8.95
N GLU A 401 -27.57 6.74 7.82
CA GLU A 401 -26.92 6.70 6.48
C GLU A 401 -26.23 8.01 6.10
N ALA A 402 -26.76 9.16 6.54
CA ALA A 402 -26.11 10.45 6.27
C ALA A 402 -24.74 10.55 6.95
N LEU A 403 -24.61 10.04 8.19
CA LEU A 403 -23.31 9.97 8.88
C LEU A 403 -22.35 9.04 8.13
N PHE A 404 -22.81 7.89 7.68
CA PHE A 404 -21.95 6.95 6.95
C PHE A 404 -21.49 7.54 5.61
N THR A 405 -22.37 8.22 4.90
CA THR A 405 -22.00 8.97 3.68
C THR A 405 -20.92 10.02 3.95
N GLU A 406 -21.02 10.74 5.08
CA GLU A 406 -19.99 11.71 5.46
C GLU A 406 -18.65 11.04 5.81
N ILE A 407 -18.65 9.86 6.47
CA ILE A 407 -17.44 9.06 6.72
C ILE A 407 -16.81 8.64 5.39
N GLN A 408 -17.60 8.10 4.46
CA GLN A 408 -17.13 7.70 3.13
C GLN A 408 -16.50 8.86 2.35
N ASN A 409 -17.15 10.01 2.33
CA ASN A 409 -16.67 11.22 1.70
C ASN A 409 -15.38 11.74 2.36
N GLU A 410 -15.26 11.60 3.67
CA GLU A 410 -14.05 12.01 4.39
C GLU A 410 -12.88 11.08 4.08
N CYS A 411 -13.09 9.77 3.95
CA CYS A 411 -12.08 8.83 3.47
C CYS A 411 -11.55 9.23 2.09
N VAL A 412 -12.43 9.60 1.16
CA VAL A 412 -12.02 10.06 -0.18
C VAL A 412 -11.21 11.36 -0.09
N ARG A 413 -11.67 12.37 0.68
CA ARG A 413 -10.91 13.63 0.86
C ARG A 413 -9.53 13.39 1.44
N GLU A 414 -9.44 12.47 2.41
CA GLU A 414 -8.21 12.21 3.14
C GLU A 414 -7.22 11.34 2.34
N PHE A 415 -7.73 10.28 1.68
CA PHE A 415 -6.87 9.23 1.11
C PHE A 415 -6.75 9.22 -0.40
N ILE A 416 -7.30 10.21 -1.12
CA ILE A 416 -7.09 10.31 -2.57
C ILE A 416 -5.60 10.20 -2.92
N GLY A 417 -5.23 9.29 -3.81
CA GLY A 417 -3.87 9.00 -4.22
C GLY A 417 -3.09 8.05 -3.29
N GLU A 418 -3.69 7.53 -2.21
CA GLU A 418 -3.04 6.62 -1.26
C GLU A 418 -3.45 5.14 -1.41
N GLY A 419 -4.30 4.81 -2.38
CA GLY A 419 -4.65 3.43 -2.73
C GLY A 419 -5.75 2.77 -1.90
N HIS A 420 -6.53 3.53 -1.13
CA HIS A 420 -7.54 3.01 -0.20
C HIS A 420 -8.88 2.65 -0.86
N ARG A 421 -9.31 3.42 -1.87
CA ARG A 421 -10.70 3.42 -2.38
C ARG A 421 -11.24 2.05 -2.78
N LEU A 422 -10.44 1.22 -3.45
CA LEU A 422 -10.86 -0.13 -3.86
C LEU A 422 -11.26 -0.99 -2.66
N PHE A 423 -10.46 -0.93 -1.61
CA PHE A 423 -10.68 -1.71 -0.39
C PHE A 423 -11.88 -1.18 0.41
N ASP A 424 -12.07 0.14 0.43
CA ASP A 424 -13.22 0.80 1.03
C ASP A 424 -14.52 0.39 0.32
N ILE A 425 -14.57 0.45 -1.03
CA ILE A 425 -15.72 0.02 -1.83
C ILE A 425 -16.12 -1.42 -1.48
N LYS A 426 -15.14 -2.33 -1.42
CA LYS A 426 -15.36 -3.76 -1.08
C LYS A 426 -15.91 -3.89 0.35
N ARG A 427 -15.26 -3.29 1.34
CA ARG A 427 -15.66 -3.36 2.75
C ARG A 427 -17.02 -2.73 3.00
N TRP A 428 -17.35 -1.67 2.28
CA TRP A 428 -18.66 -1.03 2.41
C TRP A 428 -19.78 -1.76 1.67
N GLY A 429 -19.45 -2.65 0.74
CA GLY A 429 -20.42 -3.35 -0.10
C GLY A 429 -21.19 -2.40 -1.00
N ILE A 430 -20.49 -1.41 -1.58
CA ILE A 430 -21.07 -0.42 -2.48
C ILE A 430 -20.56 -0.59 -3.91
N GLY A 431 -21.34 -0.09 -4.87
CA GLY A 431 -20.87 0.05 -6.24
C GLY A 431 -20.02 1.31 -6.44
N MET A 432 -19.62 1.51 -7.68
CA MET A 432 -18.94 2.74 -8.09
C MET A 432 -19.64 3.39 -9.29
N LYS A 433 -19.49 4.70 -9.39
CA LYS A 433 -19.97 5.46 -10.56
C LYS A 433 -19.01 6.61 -10.85
N ARG A 434 -18.49 6.64 -12.07
CA ARG A 434 -17.69 7.74 -12.60
C ARG A 434 -18.56 8.90 -13.04
N ASN A 435 -18.03 10.10 -12.91
CA ASN A 435 -18.66 11.34 -13.32
C ASN A 435 -17.55 12.33 -13.73
N ALA A 436 -17.32 12.42 -15.02
CA ALA A 436 -16.19 13.16 -15.59
C ALA A 436 -16.23 14.67 -15.24
N GLN A 437 -15.07 15.27 -14.96
CA GLN A 437 -14.96 16.73 -14.94
C GLN A 437 -15.36 17.31 -16.30
N THR A 438 -16.37 18.17 -16.33
CA THR A 438 -16.85 18.82 -17.56
C THR A 438 -15.73 19.55 -18.29
N ALA A 439 -14.85 20.23 -17.56
CA ALA A 439 -13.69 20.93 -18.10
C ALA A 439 -12.70 20.01 -18.84
N CYS A 440 -12.64 18.73 -18.48
CA CYS A 440 -11.65 17.78 -18.98
C CYS A 440 -12.17 16.85 -20.07
N ILE A 441 -13.47 16.88 -20.42
CA ILE A 441 -14.10 15.92 -21.36
C ILE A 441 -13.33 15.82 -22.67
N SER A 442 -12.82 16.94 -23.19
CA SER A 442 -12.10 16.99 -24.49
C SER A 442 -10.78 16.22 -24.51
N ILE A 443 -10.22 15.91 -23.34
CA ILE A 443 -8.95 15.19 -23.20
C ILE A 443 -9.11 13.78 -22.63
N LEU A 444 -10.33 13.32 -22.31
CA LEU A 444 -10.56 11.99 -21.77
C LEU A 444 -10.36 10.89 -22.80
N ALA A 445 -9.84 9.75 -22.34
CA ALA A 445 -9.65 8.56 -23.15
C ALA A 445 -10.86 7.60 -23.03
N GLY A 446 -11.01 6.70 -24.03
CA GLY A 446 -11.93 5.57 -23.97
C GLY A 446 -13.41 5.88 -24.23
N GLY A 447 -13.79 7.15 -24.38
CA GLY A 447 -15.19 7.54 -24.62
C GLY A 447 -16.12 7.38 -23.40
N THR A 448 -17.42 7.69 -23.59
CA THR A 448 -18.45 7.76 -22.54
C THR A 448 -18.55 6.47 -21.71
N ALA A 449 -18.45 5.30 -22.33
CA ALA A 449 -18.52 4.02 -21.64
C ALA A 449 -17.40 3.84 -20.58
N THR A 450 -16.29 4.54 -20.71
CA THR A 450 -15.17 4.51 -19.77
C THR A 450 -15.32 5.58 -18.68
N TYR A 451 -15.53 6.84 -19.08
CA TYR A 451 -15.51 7.95 -18.13
C TYR A 451 -16.87 8.22 -17.43
N GLU A 452 -17.93 7.50 -17.81
CA GLU A 452 -19.23 7.43 -17.09
C GLU A 452 -19.53 6.00 -16.61
N MET A 453 -18.51 5.17 -16.46
CA MET A 453 -18.65 3.76 -16.06
C MET A 453 -19.36 3.65 -14.71
N GLN A 454 -20.25 2.67 -14.63
CA GLN A 454 -20.92 2.29 -13.39
C GLN A 454 -20.76 0.78 -13.16
N LYS A 455 -20.50 0.39 -11.91
CA LYS A 455 -20.42 -0.99 -11.46
C LYS A 455 -21.30 -1.19 -10.25
N SER A 456 -22.04 -2.29 -10.21
CA SER A 456 -22.85 -2.66 -9.04
C SER A 456 -22.00 -3.16 -7.91
N ALA A 457 -22.52 -3.14 -6.69
CA ALA A 457 -21.80 -3.58 -5.48
C ALA A 457 -21.39 -5.07 -5.51
N ASP A 458 -22.15 -5.88 -6.25
CA ASP A 458 -21.96 -7.31 -6.39
C ASP A 458 -21.13 -7.73 -7.62
N ASP A 459 -20.50 -6.75 -8.33
CA ASP A 459 -19.62 -7.07 -9.46
C ASP A 459 -18.41 -7.86 -8.95
N PRO A 460 -18.25 -9.14 -9.36
CA PRO A 460 -17.19 -10.00 -8.83
C PRO A 460 -15.79 -9.56 -9.23
N GLN A 461 -15.68 -8.66 -10.22
CA GLN A 461 -14.39 -8.11 -10.65
C GLN A 461 -13.80 -7.08 -9.69
N PHE A 462 -14.49 -6.65 -8.64
CA PHE A 462 -13.82 -5.91 -7.54
C PHE A 462 -12.72 -6.72 -6.85
N VAL A 463 -12.74 -8.04 -6.99
CA VAL A 463 -11.66 -8.95 -6.60
C VAL A 463 -10.79 -9.20 -7.82
N TRP A 464 -9.49 -8.95 -7.73
CA TRP A 464 -8.57 -9.11 -8.86
C TRP A 464 -8.31 -10.58 -9.24
N PRO A 465 -7.96 -10.88 -10.50
CA PRO A 465 -7.70 -12.25 -10.93
C PRO A 465 -6.44 -12.80 -10.30
N ILE A 466 -6.46 -14.08 -9.93
CA ILE A 466 -5.23 -14.81 -9.62
C ILE A 466 -4.44 -14.94 -10.93
N PRO A 467 -3.11 -14.66 -10.94
CA PRO A 467 -2.30 -14.80 -12.14
C PRO A 467 -2.41 -16.20 -12.74
N HIS A 468 -2.61 -16.27 -14.06
CA HIS A 468 -2.71 -17.55 -14.76
C HIS A 468 -1.46 -18.42 -14.59
N TYR A 469 -0.28 -17.79 -14.50
CA TYR A 469 0.98 -18.47 -14.19
C TYR A 469 0.93 -19.28 -12.90
N GLU A 470 0.29 -18.76 -11.86
CA GLU A 470 0.13 -19.47 -10.57
C GLU A 470 -0.76 -20.70 -10.73
N LEU A 471 -1.90 -20.55 -11.40
CA LEU A 471 -2.84 -21.65 -11.62
C LEU A 471 -2.23 -22.77 -12.49
N GLN A 472 -1.39 -22.42 -13.46
CA GLN A 472 -0.72 -23.40 -14.32
C GLN A 472 0.40 -24.16 -13.61
N ASN A 473 1.15 -23.51 -12.75
CA ASN A 473 2.36 -24.08 -12.15
C ASN A 473 2.12 -24.67 -10.75
N ASN A 474 0.98 -24.39 -10.13
CA ASN A 474 0.60 -24.90 -8.82
C ASN A 474 -0.71 -25.71 -8.90
N PRO A 475 -0.65 -27.02 -9.14
CA PRO A 475 -1.85 -27.86 -9.24
C PRO A 475 -2.65 -27.95 -7.94
N ASN A 476 -2.05 -27.55 -6.81
CA ASN A 476 -2.72 -27.56 -5.51
C ASN A 476 -3.41 -26.22 -5.21
N PHE A 477 -3.26 -25.22 -6.07
CA PHE A 477 -3.71 -23.86 -5.79
C PHE A 477 -5.21 -23.77 -5.51
N GLY A 478 -6.03 -24.42 -6.33
CA GLY A 478 -7.49 -24.39 -6.26
C GLY A 478 -8.09 -23.49 -7.35
N GLU A 479 -9.16 -22.78 -7.02
CA GLU A 479 -9.99 -22.09 -8.00
C GLU A 479 -9.55 -20.65 -8.26
N GLN A 480 -9.85 -20.16 -9.47
CA GLN A 480 -9.79 -18.74 -9.85
C GLN A 480 -10.91 -17.96 -9.16
N ASN A 481 -10.73 -16.65 -8.98
CA ASN A 481 -11.75 -15.72 -8.51
C ASN A 481 -12.93 -15.65 -9.49
N GLU A 482 -14.16 -15.49 -8.96
CA GLU A 482 -15.41 -15.65 -9.69
C GLU A 482 -15.49 -14.80 -10.96
N GLY A 483 -15.08 -13.53 -10.92
CA GLY A 483 -15.11 -12.62 -12.07
C GLY A 483 -14.22 -13.04 -13.25
N TYR A 484 -13.41 -14.10 -13.09
CA TYR A 484 -12.41 -14.56 -14.07
C TYR A 484 -12.42 -16.09 -14.26
N ARG A 485 -13.47 -16.77 -13.82
CA ARG A 485 -13.73 -18.19 -14.17
C ARG A 485 -14.25 -18.24 -15.59
N ASN A 486 -13.54 -18.88 -16.51
CA ASN A 486 -13.97 -19.17 -17.87
C ASN A 486 -14.72 -20.50 -17.95
#